data_f5f79962f673de3a938063b37b3deb7f
#
_entry.id   f5f79962f673de3a938063b37b3deb7f
#
_cell.length_a   1.000
_cell.length_b   1.000
_cell.length_c   1.000
_cell.angle_alpha   90.00
_cell.angle_beta   90.00
_cell.angle_gamma   90.00
#
_symmetry.space_group_name_H-M   'P 1'
#
loop_
_entity.id
_entity.type
_entity.pdbx_description
1 polymer ?
#
loop_
_entity_poly.entity_id
_entity_poly.type
_entity_poly.pdbx_seq_one_letter_code
_entity_poly.pdbx_strand_id
1 'polypeptide(L)'
;GSGASGTKEPAVLPFTDVAKQDWFYGDVAYVYENGLMNGVSKTTFAPGQKTTRAMIVTILWRLEGSPAAKEASGFHDVPASMYYADAVAWAAENDIVNGCGGGRFAPDDAITREQLAAILYRYSRYCGQSTTVTASLEGFSDADSVSGYAREALAWAYETGIVRGTSGNRINPTGFATRAETAAMLHRYLKK
;
A
#
# COMPACT_ATOMS: atom_id res chain seq x y z
N GLY A 1 -27.11 -28.11 20.77
CA GLY A 1 -26.22 -27.99 19.64
C GLY A 1 -25.16 -26.94 19.91
N SER A 2 -23.96 -27.39 20.34
CA SER A 2 -22.79 -26.56 20.60
C SER A 2 -22.21 -26.11 19.29
N GLY A 3 -22.34 -24.82 18.98
CA GLY A 3 -21.62 -24.16 17.90
C GLY A 3 -20.15 -24.02 18.28
N ALA A 4 -19.30 -24.87 17.73
CA ALA A 4 -17.85 -24.67 17.82
C ALA A 4 -17.50 -23.44 16.98
N SER A 5 -17.13 -22.34 17.66
CA SER A 5 -16.43 -21.25 17.03
C SER A 5 -15.02 -21.76 16.71
N GLY A 6 -14.84 -22.27 15.51
CA GLY A 6 -13.52 -22.64 15.02
C GLY A 6 -12.66 -21.39 14.92
N THR A 7 -11.81 -21.16 15.90
CA THR A 7 -10.66 -20.28 15.73
C THR A 7 -9.80 -20.94 14.67
N LYS A 8 -9.86 -20.41 13.44
CA LYS A 8 -8.98 -20.82 12.36
C LYS A 8 -7.55 -20.58 12.85
N GLU A 9 -6.80 -21.66 13.05
CA GLU A 9 -5.39 -21.53 13.37
C GLU A 9 -4.73 -20.64 12.31
N PRO A 10 -3.88 -19.68 12.71
CA PRO A 10 -3.19 -18.85 11.73
C PRO A 10 -2.39 -19.74 10.80
N ALA A 11 -2.56 -19.53 9.49
CA ALA A 11 -1.85 -20.30 8.49
C ALA A 11 -0.34 -20.21 8.75
N VAL A 12 0.35 -21.35 8.64
CA VAL A 12 1.80 -21.38 8.74
C VAL A 12 2.36 -20.71 7.49
N LEU A 13 3.11 -19.60 7.69
CA LEU A 13 3.75 -18.90 6.59
C LEU A 13 4.90 -19.76 6.02
N PRO A 14 5.04 -19.84 4.68
CA PRO A 14 6.13 -20.60 4.07
C PRO A 14 7.47 -19.86 4.12
N PHE A 15 7.51 -18.64 4.65
CA PHE A 15 8.66 -17.74 4.58
C PHE A 15 9.63 -17.94 5.73
N THR A 16 10.88 -18.25 5.41
CA THR A 16 11.94 -18.47 6.39
C THR A 16 12.47 -17.18 6.99
N ASP A 17 12.23 -16.05 6.34
CA ASP A 17 12.67 -14.72 6.76
C ASP A 17 11.58 -13.93 7.49
N VAL A 18 10.49 -14.57 7.88
CA VAL A 18 9.39 -13.99 8.68
C VAL A 18 9.18 -14.87 9.91
N ALA A 19 9.64 -14.40 11.06
CA ALA A 19 9.54 -15.12 12.32
C ALA A 19 8.29 -14.70 13.10
N LYS A 20 7.75 -15.61 13.92
CA LYS A 20 6.53 -15.36 14.71
C LYS A 20 6.65 -14.17 15.66
N GLN A 21 7.86 -13.86 16.12
CA GLN A 21 8.15 -12.73 17.00
C GLN A 21 8.34 -11.40 16.27
N ASP A 22 8.41 -11.41 14.94
CA ASP A 22 8.55 -10.18 14.18
C ASP A 22 7.28 -9.32 14.29
N TRP A 23 7.45 -8.01 14.43
CA TRP A 23 6.32 -7.09 14.62
C TRP A 23 5.33 -7.14 13.46
N PHE A 24 5.80 -7.50 12.27
CA PHE A 24 5.01 -7.57 11.04
C PHE A 24 4.44 -8.97 10.74
N TYR A 25 4.67 -9.96 11.61
CA TYR A 25 4.24 -11.34 11.32
C TYR A 25 2.75 -11.44 11.01
N GLY A 26 1.90 -10.85 11.85
CA GLY A 26 0.46 -10.86 11.65
C GLY A 26 0.02 -10.13 10.39
N ASP A 27 0.71 -9.04 10.05
CA ASP A 27 0.45 -8.27 8.84
C ASP A 27 0.81 -9.06 7.57
N VAL A 28 1.97 -9.70 7.57
CA VAL A 28 2.41 -10.57 6.47
C VAL A 28 1.48 -11.77 6.31
N ALA A 29 1.08 -12.39 7.41
CA ALA A 29 0.11 -13.49 7.37
C ALA A 29 -1.21 -13.04 6.73
N TYR A 30 -1.72 -11.89 7.13
CA TYR A 30 -2.96 -11.35 6.58
C TYR A 30 -2.89 -11.10 5.07
N VAL A 31 -1.86 -10.39 4.60
CA VAL A 31 -1.74 -10.06 3.17
C VAL A 31 -1.44 -11.29 2.32
N TYR A 32 -0.73 -12.27 2.86
CA TYR A 32 -0.46 -13.52 2.18
C TYR A 32 -1.72 -14.40 2.07
N GLU A 33 -2.42 -14.60 3.18
CA GLU A 33 -3.65 -15.42 3.23
C GLU A 33 -4.77 -14.84 2.34
N ASN A 34 -4.83 -13.52 2.20
CA ASN A 34 -5.82 -12.85 1.37
C ASN A 34 -5.36 -12.63 -0.08
N GLY A 35 -4.22 -13.18 -0.47
CA GLY A 35 -3.72 -13.09 -1.84
C GLY A 35 -3.28 -11.70 -2.29
N LEU A 36 -3.03 -10.79 -1.34
CA LEU A 36 -2.65 -9.40 -1.62
C LEU A 36 -1.16 -9.27 -1.93
N MET A 37 -0.33 -9.97 -1.18
CA MET A 37 1.11 -10.02 -1.38
C MET A 37 1.60 -11.46 -1.33
N ASN A 38 2.47 -11.80 -2.27
CA ASN A 38 3.17 -13.08 -2.29
C ASN A 38 4.62 -12.89 -1.87
N GLY A 39 5.34 -13.99 -1.65
CA GLY A 39 6.78 -13.93 -1.47
C GLY A 39 7.49 -13.52 -2.76
N VAL A 40 8.72 -13.06 -2.63
CA VAL A 40 9.63 -12.88 -3.77
C VAL A 40 10.14 -14.22 -4.30
N SER A 41 10.03 -15.26 -3.48
CA SER A 41 10.19 -16.67 -3.84
C SER A 41 9.22 -17.51 -3.01
N LYS A 42 9.25 -18.84 -3.18
CA LYS A 42 8.41 -19.78 -2.40
C LYS A 42 8.68 -19.70 -0.90
N THR A 43 9.89 -19.36 -0.50
CA THR A 43 10.34 -19.40 0.90
C THR A 43 10.81 -18.05 1.45
N THR A 44 10.79 -16.98 0.64
CA THR A 44 11.30 -15.67 1.00
C THR A 44 10.26 -14.59 0.76
N PHE A 45 9.91 -13.85 1.79
CA PHE A 45 9.02 -12.69 1.69
C PHE A 45 9.77 -11.38 1.40
N ALA A 46 11.01 -11.28 1.87
CA ALA A 46 11.86 -10.10 1.80
C ALA A 46 11.23 -8.87 2.51
N PRO A 47 10.95 -8.95 3.82
CA PRO A 47 10.24 -7.88 4.54
C PRO A 47 10.95 -6.53 4.51
N GLY A 48 12.27 -6.51 4.46
CA GLY A 48 13.08 -5.29 4.39
C GLY A 48 13.24 -4.68 2.99
N GLN A 49 12.80 -5.38 1.95
CA GLN A 49 12.88 -4.88 0.58
C GLN A 49 11.86 -3.78 0.35
N LYS A 50 12.24 -2.74 -0.42
CA LYS A 50 11.35 -1.63 -0.78
C LYS A 50 10.23 -2.10 -1.70
N THR A 51 9.03 -1.59 -1.48
CA THR A 51 7.87 -1.81 -2.37
C THR A 51 7.94 -0.85 -3.54
N THR A 52 7.69 -1.33 -4.75
CA THR A 52 7.64 -0.49 -5.94
C THR A 52 6.26 0.11 -6.15
N ARG A 53 6.19 1.20 -6.91
CA ARG A 53 4.94 1.86 -7.29
C ARG A 53 4.03 0.90 -8.07
N ALA A 54 4.59 0.11 -8.99
CA ALA A 54 3.84 -0.88 -9.75
C ALA A 54 3.22 -1.97 -8.87
N MET A 55 3.92 -2.39 -7.83
CA MET A 55 3.43 -3.43 -6.92
C MET A 55 2.16 -3.01 -6.19
N ILE A 56 2.15 -1.80 -5.60
CA ILE A 56 0.97 -1.34 -4.85
C ILE A 56 -0.25 -1.16 -5.76
N VAL A 57 -0.07 -0.62 -6.94
CA VAL A 57 -1.16 -0.43 -7.91
C VAL A 57 -1.73 -1.78 -8.35
N THR A 58 -0.87 -2.76 -8.57
CA THR A 58 -1.29 -4.12 -8.94
C THR A 58 -2.08 -4.79 -7.82
N ILE A 59 -1.70 -4.59 -6.56
CA ILE A 59 -2.45 -5.12 -5.41
C ILE A 59 -3.87 -4.55 -5.38
N LEU A 60 -4.01 -3.24 -5.53
CA LEU A 60 -5.33 -2.59 -5.51
C LEU A 60 -6.19 -3.01 -6.70
N TRP A 61 -5.59 -3.14 -7.88
CA TRP A 61 -6.27 -3.64 -9.07
C TRP A 61 -6.81 -5.06 -8.89
N ARG A 62 -6.04 -5.95 -8.29
CA ARG A 62 -6.48 -7.30 -7.96
C ARG A 62 -7.59 -7.31 -6.91
N LEU A 63 -7.53 -6.42 -5.92
CA LEU A 63 -8.62 -6.26 -4.94
C LEU A 63 -9.97 -5.93 -5.59
N GLU A 64 -9.94 -5.17 -6.69
CA GLU A 64 -11.14 -4.81 -7.46
C GLU A 64 -11.56 -5.89 -8.49
N GLY A 65 -10.91 -7.04 -8.48
CA GLY A 65 -11.21 -8.12 -9.41
C GLY A 65 -10.56 -7.96 -10.79
N SER A 66 -9.48 -7.22 -10.86
CA SER A 66 -8.70 -7.00 -12.09
C SER A 66 -9.53 -6.39 -13.23
N PRO A 67 -10.22 -5.27 -13.01
CA PRO A 67 -11.07 -4.65 -14.03
C PRO A 67 -10.28 -4.19 -15.25
N ALA A 68 -10.86 -4.33 -16.42
CA ALA A 68 -10.26 -3.83 -17.65
C ALA A 68 -10.28 -2.31 -17.68
N ALA A 69 -9.17 -1.68 -18.08
CA ALA A 69 -9.14 -0.27 -18.42
C ALA A 69 -9.71 -0.04 -19.81
N LYS A 70 -10.28 1.14 -20.04
CA LYS A 70 -10.82 1.51 -21.36
C LYS A 70 -9.72 1.77 -22.38
N GLU A 71 -8.62 2.36 -21.92
CA GLU A 71 -7.49 2.74 -22.76
C GLU A 71 -6.17 2.42 -22.05
N ALA A 72 -5.09 2.35 -22.82
CA ALA A 72 -3.74 2.27 -22.27
C ALA A 72 -3.41 3.52 -21.44
N SER A 73 -2.51 3.39 -20.47
CA SER A 73 -2.20 4.47 -19.52
C SER A 73 -1.57 5.72 -20.16
N GLY A 74 -0.94 5.57 -21.33
CA GLY A 74 -0.23 6.66 -22.00
C GLY A 74 1.15 6.97 -21.41
N PHE A 75 1.56 6.28 -20.35
CA PHE A 75 2.91 6.44 -19.80
C PHE A 75 3.94 5.70 -20.67
N HIS A 76 4.99 6.41 -21.09
CA HIS A 76 5.98 5.83 -21.99
C HIS A 76 6.88 4.77 -21.32
N ASP A 77 6.94 4.76 -19.99
CA ASP A 77 7.69 3.79 -19.20
C ASP A 77 6.84 2.62 -18.68
N VAL A 78 5.63 2.45 -19.19
CA VAL A 78 4.72 1.33 -18.88
C VAL A 78 4.42 0.57 -20.17
N PRO A 79 5.31 -0.35 -20.60
CA PRO A 79 5.07 -1.16 -21.78
C PRO A 79 3.86 -2.08 -21.60
N ALA A 80 3.08 -2.28 -22.65
CA ALA A 80 1.87 -3.10 -22.63
C ALA A 80 2.13 -4.58 -22.25
N SER A 81 3.35 -5.05 -22.42
CA SER A 81 3.76 -6.43 -22.08
C SER A 81 4.03 -6.66 -20.60
N MET A 82 4.11 -5.61 -19.80
CA MET A 82 4.43 -5.74 -18.37
C MET A 82 3.21 -6.20 -17.57
N TYR A 83 3.46 -7.01 -16.51
CA TYR A 83 2.39 -7.55 -15.66
C TYR A 83 1.51 -6.47 -15.02
N TYR A 84 2.05 -5.29 -14.81
CA TYR A 84 1.35 -4.17 -14.18
C TYR A 84 0.68 -3.20 -15.17
N ALA A 85 0.78 -3.44 -16.46
CA ALA A 85 0.30 -2.48 -17.47
C ALA A 85 -1.20 -2.19 -17.35
N ASP A 86 -2.02 -3.22 -17.21
CA ASP A 86 -3.46 -3.07 -17.05
C ASP A 86 -3.84 -2.42 -15.72
N ALA A 87 -3.13 -2.76 -14.65
CA ALA A 87 -3.33 -2.18 -13.33
C ALA A 87 -3.02 -0.68 -13.33
N VAL A 88 -1.92 -0.25 -13.95
CA VAL A 88 -1.54 1.16 -14.07
C VAL A 88 -2.56 1.91 -14.92
N ALA A 89 -3.00 1.35 -16.04
CA ALA A 89 -4.01 1.95 -16.89
C ALA A 89 -5.33 2.17 -16.14
N TRP A 90 -5.80 1.17 -15.43
CA TRP A 90 -6.99 1.26 -14.59
C TRP A 90 -6.86 2.32 -13.50
N ALA A 91 -5.75 2.32 -12.79
CA ALA A 91 -5.54 3.25 -11.69
C ALA A 91 -5.43 4.71 -12.16
N ALA A 92 -4.77 4.94 -13.31
CA ALA A 92 -4.67 6.27 -13.90
C ALA A 92 -6.03 6.77 -14.42
N GLU A 93 -6.80 5.91 -15.06
CA GLU A 93 -8.15 6.21 -15.57
C GLU A 93 -9.11 6.62 -14.45
N ASN A 94 -8.96 6.06 -13.26
CA ASN A 94 -9.81 6.30 -12.10
C ASN A 94 -9.21 7.29 -11.10
N ASP A 95 -8.19 8.05 -11.48
CA ASP A 95 -7.53 9.06 -10.65
C ASP A 95 -6.93 8.53 -9.35
N ILE A 96 -6.64 7.22 -9.27
CA ILE A 96 -6.01 6.60 -8.11
C ILE A 96 -4.51 6.91 -8.08
N VAL A 97 -3.90 6.99 -9.27
CA VAL A 97 -2.50 7.38 -9.42
C VAL A 97 -2.34 8.48 -10.44
N ASN A 98 -1.27 9.27 -10.27
CA ASN A 98 -0.80 10.23 -11.24
C ASN A 98 0.62 9.86 -11.67
N GLY A 99 1.05 10.40 -12.81
CA GLY A 99 2.43 10.29 -13.24
C GLY A 99 3.39 11.11 -12.38
N CYS A 100 4.67 10.87 -12.61
CA CYS A 100 5.76 11.60 -11.96
C CYS A 100 6.26 12.80 -12.80
N GLY A 101 5.50 13.19 -13.82
CA GLY A 101 5.88 14.21 -14.78
C GLY A 101 6.57 13.63 -16.02
N GLY A 102 6.59 14.41 -17.10
CA GLY A 102 7.22 14.01 -18.35
C GLY A 102 6.64 12.75 -19.02
N GLY A 103 5.36 12.42 -18.74
CA GLY A 103 4.75 11.21 -19.26
C GLY A 103 5.24 9.91 -18.64
N ARG A 104 5.82 9.97 -17.43
CA ARG A 104 6.35 8.82 -16.71
C ARG A 104 5.46 8.43 -15.53
N PHE A 105 5.32 7.14 -15.29
CA PHE A 105 4.72 6.57 -14.09
C PHE A 105 5.76 6.16 -13.04
N ALA A 106 6.95 5.81 -13.47
CA ALA A 106 8.05 5.27 -12.66
C ALA A 106 7.65 3.96 -11.93
N PRO A 107 7.29 2.90 -12.67
CA PRO A 107 6.75 1.66 -12.09
C PRO A 107 7.73 0.96 -11.15
N ASP A 108 9.03 1.00 -11.44
CA ASP A 108 10.05 0.30 -10.69
C ASP A 108 10.66 1.13 -9.55
N ASP A 109 10.27 2.39 -9.43
CA ASP A 109 10.73 3.24 -8.33
C ASP A 109 10.12 2.76 -7.01
N ALA A 110 10.92 2.82 -5.95
CA ALA A 110 10.44 2.55 -4.60
C ALA A 110 9.39 3.60 -4.20
N ILE A 111 8.28 3.14 -3.62
CA ILE A 111 7.23 4.03 -3.16
C ILE A 111 7.59 4.62 -1.80
N THR A 112 7.34 5.91 -1.61
CA THR A 112 7.49 6.57 -0.32
C THR A 112 6.23 6.40 0.52
N ARG A 113 6.36 6.61 1.84
CA ARG A 113 5.24 6.51 2.78
C ARG A 113 4.11 7.48 2.44
N GLU A 114 4.45 8.73 2.07
CA GLU A 114 3.43 9.71 1.66
C GLU A 114 2.78 9.37 0.32
N GLN A 115 3.52 8.81 -0.62
CA GLN A 115 2.97 8.35 -1.89
C GLN A 115 1.98 7.19 -1.69
N LEU A 116 2.34 6.24 -0.83
CA LEU A 116 1.46 5.12 -0.50
C LEU A 116 0.18 5.61 0.18
N ALA A 117 0.29 6.53 1.12
CA ALA A 117 -0.87 7.16 1.77
C ALA A 117 -1.77 7.89 0.74
N ALA A 118 -1.17 8.61 -0.20
CA ALA A 118 -1.91 9.30 -1.25
C ALA A 118 -2.68 8.33 -2.17
N ILE A 119 -2.07 7.22 -2.53
CA ILE A 119 -2.72 6.18 -3.35
C ILE A 119 -3.90 5.54 -2.59
N LEU A 120 -3.72 5.17 -1.33
CA LEU A 120 -4.79 4.61 -0.50
C LEU A 120 -5.93 5.61 -0.27
N TYR A 121 -5.61 6.88 -0.09
CA TYR A 121 -6.60 7.96 0.03
C TYR A 121 -7.46 8.08 -1.23
N ARG A 122 -6.84 8.12 -2.39
CA ARG A 122 -7.55 8.19 -3.69
C ARG A 122 -8.34 6.92 -3.97
N TYR A 123 -7.79 5.77 -3.63
CA TYR A 123 -8.49 4.50 -3.73
C TYR A 123 -9.72 4.45 -2.83
N SER A 124 -9.64 4.96 -1.60
CA SER A 124 -10.80 5.08 -0.70
C SER A 124 -11.90 5.93 -1.32
N ARG A 125 -11.55 7.05 -1.95
CA ARG A 125 -12.52 7.89 -2.66
C ARG A 125 -13.14 7.17 -3.85
N TYR A 126 -12.35 6.44 -4.59
CA TYR A 126 -12.84 5.59 -5.68
C TYR A 126 -13.87 4.57 -5.18
N CYS A 127 -13.65 3.99 -4.01
CA CYS A 127 -14.57 3.05 -3.36
C CYS A 127 -15.79 3.74 -2.69
N GLY A 128 -15.93 5.05 -2.79
CA GLY A 128 -17.01 5.80 -2.15
C GLY A 128 -16.90 5.91 -0.63
N GLN A 129 -15.72 5.64 -0.06
CA GLN A 129 -15.50 5.75 1.37
C GLN A 129 -15.19 7.21 1.77
N SER A 130 -15.55 7.56 3.00
CA SER A 130 -15.21 8.88 3.53
C SER A 130 -13.71 9.04 3.71
N THR A 131 -13.19 10.17 3.25
CA THR A 131 -11.80 10.57 3.43
C THR A 131 -11.70 11.88 4.21
N THR A 132 -12.74 12.23 4.95
CA THR A 132 -12.73 13.40 5.82
C THR A 132 -11.64 13.26 6.88
N VAL A 133 -10.89 14.33 7.11
CA VAL A 133 -9.80 14.35 8.06
C VAL A 133 -9.89 15.60 8.93
N THR A 134 -9.67 15.42 10.23
CA THR A 134 -9.60 16.50 11.22
C THR A 134 -8.22 16.57 11.88
N ALA A 135 -7.42 15.52 11.79
CA ALA A 135 -6.09 15.44 12.38
C ALA A 135 -5.12 16.41 11.71
N SER A 136 -4.20 16.93 12.51
CA SER A 136 -3.07 17.73 12.04
C SER A 136 -1.77 16.93 12.17
N LEU A 137 -0.85 17.14 11.25
CA LEU A 137 0.50 16.57 11.29
C LEU A 137 1.51 17.49 12.00
N GLU A 138 1.11 18.67 12.44
CA GLU A 138 2.01 19.67 13.01
C GLU A 138 2.75 19.22 14.27
N GLY A 139 2.22 18.22 14.98
CA GLY A 139 2.88 17.63 16.14
C GLY A 139 4.11 16.78 15.80
N PHE A 140 4.31 16.41 14.55
CA PHE A 140 5.49 15.65 14.12
C PHE A 140 6.66 16.58 13.83
N SER A 141 7.86 16.17 14.24
CA SER A 141 9.08 16.97 14.07
C SER A 141 9.46 17.21 12.60
N ASP A 142 9.00 16.36 11.69
CA ASP A 142 9.25 16.43 10.25
C ASP A 142 8.00 16.79 9.43
N ALA A 143 7.00 17.41 10.04
CA ALA A 143 5.77 17.82 9.36
C ALA A 143 6.03 18.69 8.12
N ASP A 144 7.06 19.55 8.17
CA ASP A 144 7.43 20.43 7.06
C ASP A 144 8.00 19.67 5.84
N SER A 145 8.42 18.42 6.04
CA SER A 145 8.90 17.55 4.95
C SER A 145 7.79 16.91 4.13
N VAL A 146 6.54 17.01 4.58
CA VAL A 146 5.39 16.44 3.87
C VAL A 146 5.10 17.27 2.62
N SER A 147 5.05 16.61 1.47
CA SER A 147 4.70 17.27 0.20
C SER A 147 3.27 17.79 0.23
N GLY A 148 3.05 18.97 -0.39
CA GLY A 148 1.73 19.59 -0.39
C GLY A 148 0.62 18.70 -0.91
N TYR A 149 0.89 17.94 -1.98
CA TYR A 149 -0.10 17.03 -2.57
C TYR A 149 -0.50 15.87 -1.64
N ALA A 150 0.36 15.49 -0.72
CA ALA A 150 0.18 14.32 0.14
C ALA A 150 -0.27 14.69 1.57
N ARG A 151 -0.30 15.98 1.90
CA ARG A 151 -0.56 16.44 3.28
C ARG A 151 -1.90 15.95 3.82
N GLU A 152 -2.96 16.14 3.09
CA GLU A 152 -4.31 15.71 3.50
C GLU A 152 -4.39 14.17 3.56
N ALA A 153 -3.86 13.48 2.55
CA ALA A 153 -3.85 12.03 2.50
C ALA A 153 -3.06 11.40 3.66
N LEU A 154 -1.91 11.98 3.98
CA LEU A 154 -1.08 11.48 5.08
C LEU A 154 -1.73 11.74 6.45
N ALA A 155 -2.36 12.90 6.63
CA ALA A 155 -3.14 13.21 7.84
C ALA A 155 -4.31 12.24 8.00
N TRP A 156 -5.03 11.96 6.93
CA TRP A 156 -6.10 10.95 6.90
C TRP A 156 -5.57 9.55 7.26
N ALA A 157 -4.46 9.14 6.69
CA ALA A 157 -3.86 7.84 6.98
C ALA A 157 -3.39 7.72 8.43
N TYR A 158 -2.90 8.81 9.01
CA TYR A 158 -2.54 8.87 10.42
C TYR A 158 -3.78 8.81 11.33
N GLU A 159 -4.80 9.62 11.05
CA GLU A 159 -6.04 9.65 11.83
C GLU A 159 -6.77 8.30 11.83
N THR A 160 -6.78 7.61 10.70
CA THR A 160 -7.40 6.28 10.55
C THR A 160 -6.52 5.14 11.06
N GLY A 161 -5.31 5.42 11.51
CA GLY A 161 -4.39 4.42 12.04
C GLY A 161 -3.63 3.59 11.00
N ILE A 162 -3.76 3.92 9.72
CA ILE A 162 -3.06 3.24 8.62
C ILE A 162 -1.55 3.50 8.71
N VAL A 163 -1.18 4.76 8.91
CA VAL A 163 0.20 5.20 9.12
C VAL A 163 0.41 5.55 10.58
N ARG A 164 1.53 5.10 11.12
CA ARG A 164 1.95 5.41 12.50
C ARG A 164 3.24 6.23 12.47
N GLY A 165 3.47 6.98 13.54
CA GLY A 165 4.73 7.67 13.74
C GLY A 165 5.90 6.69 13.89
N THR A 166 7.09 7.18 13.57
CA THR A 166 8.35 6.47 13.74
C THR A 166 9.14 7.07 14.92
N SER A 167 10.30 6.51 15.24
CA SER A 167 11.16 7.03 16.31
C SER A 167 11.49 8.51 16.11
N GLY A 168 11.67 9.24 17.19
CA GLY A 168 11.94 10.68 17.18
C GLY A 168 10.73 11.55 16.84
N ASN A 169 9.52 11.07 17.08
CA ASN A 169 8.27 11.78 16.80
C ASN A 169 8.17 12.24 15.34
N ARG A 170 8.47 11.33 14.40
CA ARG A 170 8.49 11.60 12.97
C ARG A 170 7.38 10.83 12.27
N ILE A 171 6.78 11.42 11.23
CA ILE A 171 5.86 10.74 10.33
C ILE A 171 6.60 10.08 9.14
N ASN A 172 7.80 10.56 8.87
CA ASN A 172 8.72 10.08 7.84
C ASN A 172 8.08 9.98 6.44
N PRO A 173 7.61 11.10 5.88
CA PRO A 173 6.83 11.10 4.64
C PRO A 173 7.62 10.62 3.42
N THR A 174 8.90 10.99 3.35
CA THR A 174 9.78 10.69 2.21
C THR A 174 10.55 9.37 2.36
N GLY A 175 10.44 8.71 3.51
CA GLY A 175 11.01 7.38 3.71
C GLY A 175 10.31 6.36 2.81
N PHE A 176 11.07 5.38 2.34
CA PHE A 176 10.51 4.31 1.50
C PHE A 176 9.72 3.32 2.35
N ALA A 177 8.60 2.85 1.81
CA ALA A 177 7.83 1.79 2.42
C ALA A 177 8.46 0.43 2.08
N THR A 178 8.88 -0.31 3.11
CA THR A 178 9.32 -1.69 2.94
C THR A 178 8.12 -2.61 2.69
N ARG A 179 8.38 -3.83 2.22
CA ARG A 179 7.32 -4.83 2.04
C ARG A 179 6.59 -5.13 3.34
N ALA A 180 7.30 -5.18 4.47
CA ALA A 180 6.70 -5.35 5.79
C ALA A 180 5.80 -4.16 6.18
N GLU A 181 6.26 -2.93 5.96
CA GLU A 181 5.47 -1.72 6.23
C GLU A 181 4.26 -1.63 5.31
N THR A 182 4.40 -2.00 4.04
CA THR A 182 3.29 -2.06 3.09
C THR A 182 2.24 -3.08 3.53
N ALA A 183 2.67 -4.26 3.97
CA ALA A 183 1.78 -5.28 4.52
C ALA A 183 0.99 -4.75 5.72
N ALA A 184 1.68 -4.06 6.65
CA ALA A 184 1.05 -3.46 7.82
C ALA A 184 0.04 -2.37 7.44
N MET A 185 0.38 -1.49 6.50
CA MET A 185 -0.51 -0.42 6.05
C MET A 185 -1.74 -0.97 5.35
N LEU A 186 -1.59 -1.97 4.48
CA LEU A 186 -2.72 -2.64 3.81
C LEU A 186 -3.62 -3.37 4.80
N HIS A 187 -3.04 -4.07 5.77
CA HIS A 187 -3.79 -4.77 6.81
C HIS A 187 -4.64 -3.81 7.63
N ARG A 188 -4.05 -2.69 8.10
CA ARG A 188 -4.77 -1.66 8.84
C ARG A 188 -5.84 -0.99 7.98
N TYR A 189 -5.53 -0.72 6.71
CA TYR A 189 -6.47 -0.13 5.76
C TYR A 189 -7.70 -1.00 5.56
N LEU A 190 -7.53 -2.31 5.37
CA LEU A 190 -8.63 -3.24 5.07
C LEU A 190 -9.44 -3.64 6.31
N LYS A 191 -8.92 -3.38 7.51
CA LYS A 191 -9.60 -3.66 8.78
C LYS A 191 -10.17 -2.42 9.49
N LYS A 192 -10.12 -1.26 8.87
CA LYS A 192 -10.68 -0.04 9.45
C LYS A 192 -12.22 -0.05 9.45
#